data_146c4b1a9b895372a01bbc51d83579d9
#
_entry.id   146c4b1a9b895372a01bbc51d83579d9
#
_cell.length_a   1.000
_cell.length_b   1.000
_cell.length_c   1.000
_cell.angle_alpha   90.00
_cell.angle_beta   90.00
_cell.angle_gamma   90.00
#
_symmetry.space_group_name_H-M   'P 1'
#
loop_
_entity.id
_entity.type
_entity.pdbx_description
1 polymer ?
#
loop_
_entity_poly.entity_id
_entity_poly.type
_entity_poly.pdbx_seq_one_letter_code
_entity_poly.pdbx_strand_id
1 'polypeptide(L)'
;ECKQKGLQCTSDFNIRLSKRGHAGTLTFNHEDESLALEVTRNSQDARSASTTDARNLSGGERSYTTLSFELAMWEFCTTPFRVLDEFDVYMDENYRRKAVEILLEICTSQPQRQFIFLTPQDMHPFLSNLPSATVPYTPTITKMADPRPKEK
;
A
#
# COMPACT_ATOMS: atom_id res chain seq x y z
N GLU A 1 17.81 9.95 15.93
CA GLU A 1 16.42 9.43 15.86
C GLU A 1 15.83 9.57 14.46
N CYS A 2 15.76 10.77 13.86
CA CYS A 2 15.21 10.98 12.50
C CYS A 2 15.88 10.13 11.42
N LYS A 3 17.21 10.11 11.36
CA LYS A 3 17.95 9.29 10.37
C LYS A 3 17.63 7.80 10.49
N GLN A 4 17.49 7.29 11.71
CA GLN A 4 17.18 5.89 11.96
C GLN A 4 15.76 5.54 11.50
N LYS A 5 14.79 6.41 11.79
CA LYS A 5 13.41 6.27 11.29
C LYS A 5 13.34 6.32 9.76
N GLY A 6 14.11 7.21 9.13
CA GLY A 6 14.20 7.29 7.67
C GLY A 6 14.73 6.00 7.03
N LEU A 7 15.77 5.39 7.62
CA LEU A 7 16.30 4.10 7.15
C LEU A 7 15.29 2.97 7.30
N GLN A 8 14.59 2.91 8.44
CA GLN A 8 13.55 1.91 8.67
C GLN A 8 12.40 2.10 7.68
N CYS A 9 11.93 3.33 7.47
CA CYS A 9 10.90 3.64 6.48
C CYS A 9 11.29 3.18 5.07
N THR A 10 12.54 3.45 4.65
CA THR A 10 13.07 3.00 3.36
C THR A 10 13.09 1.47 3.26
N SER A 11 13.49 0.79 4.32
CA SER A 11 13.51 -0.68 4.38
C SER A 11 12.09 -1.26 4.23
N ASP A 12 11.14 -0.76 5.03
CA ASP A 12 9.75 -1.22 5.01
C ASP A 12 9.05 -0.92 3.67
N PHE A 13 9.35 0.22 3.09
CA PHE A 13 8.89 0.59 1.76
C PHE A 13 9.40 -0.39 0.70
N ASN A 14 10.69 -0.74 0.73
CA ASN A 14 11.29 -1.68 -0.21
C ASN A 14 10.74 -3.10 -0.07
N ILE A 15 10.49 -3.58 1.14
CA ILE A 15 9.87 -4.89 1.38
C ILE A 15 8.53 -4.98 0.64
N ARG A 16 7.73 -3.91 0.66
CA ARG A 16 6.43 -3.88 -0.03
C ARG A 16 6.57 -3.79 -1.54
N LEU A 17 7.47 -2.93 -2.03
CA LEU A 17 7.73 -2.78 -3.47
C LEU A 17 8.29 -4.07 -4.10
N SER A 18 9.12 -4.81 -3.37
CA SER A 18 9.74 -6.06 -3.86
C SER A 18 8.71 -7.14 -4.21
N LYS A 19 7.51 -7.10 -3.62
CA LYS A 19 6.39 -8.00 -3.98
C LYS A 19 5.93 -7.85 -5.44
N ARG A 20 6.32 -6.74 -6.07
CA ARG A 20 6.09 -6.48 -7.51
C ARG A 20 7.39 -6.46 -8.33
N GLY A 21 8.51 -6.90 -7.74
CA GLY A 21 9.81 -6.86 -8.39
C GLY A 21 10.38 -5.44 -8.55
N HIS A 22 9.88 -4.48 -7.77
CA HIS A 22 10.36 -3.10 -7.76
C HIS A 22 11.24 -2.85 -6.54
N ALA A 23 12.07 -1.83 -6.62
CA ALA A 23 12.79 -1.27 -5.48
C ALA A 23 12.58 0.24 -5.45
N GLY A 24 12.76 0.86 -4.30
CA GLY A 24 12.59 2.30 -4.17
C GLY A 24 13.62 2.93 -3.26
N THR A 25 13.88 4.21 -3.50
CA THR A 25 14.76 5.03 -2.68
C THR A 25 13.97 6.22 -2.15
N LEU A 26 14.04 6.42 -0.84
CA LEU A 26 13.50 7.60 -0.16
C LEU A 26 14.67 8.51 0.22
N THR A 27 14.71 9.71 -0.32
CA THR A 27 15.73 10.71 0.01
C THR A 27 15.07 11.82 0.84
N PHE A 28 15.43 11.88 2.12
CA PHE A 28 14.95 12.90 3.05
C PHE A 28 15.93 14.07 3.08
N ASN A 29 15.54 15.23 2.59
CA ASN A 29 16.28 16.45 2.74
C ASN A 29 15.70 17.27 3.91
N HIS A 30 16.41 17.29 5.03
CA HIS A 30 15.96 17.95 6.24
C HIS A 30 16.14 19.47 6.20
N GLU A 31 17.03 19.96 5.34
CA GLU A 31 17.27 21.40 5.19
C GLU A 31 16.14 22.06 4.39
N ASP A 32 15.72 21.41 3.31
CA ASP A 32 14.65 21.93 2.43
C ASP A 32 13.27 21.36 2.80
N GLU A 33 13.18 20.59 3.89
CA GLU A 33 11.94 19.90 4.31
C GLU A 33 11.27 19.11 3.16
N SER A 34 12.09 18.51 2.30
CA SER A 34 11.61 17.82 1.11
C SER A 34 11.88 16.31 1.15
N LEU A 35 11.02 15.56 0.47
CA LEU A 35 11.13 14.13 0.27
C LEU A 35 11.09 13.83 -1.23
N ALA A 36 12.15 13.17 -1.72
CA ALA A 36 12.16 12.58 -3.05
C ALA A 36 11.90 11.07 -2.96
N LEU A 37 11.07 10.58 -3.87
CA LEU A 37 10.71 9.18 -3.97
C LEU A 37 10.99 8.71 -5.40
N GLU A 38 11.92 7.76 -5.53
CA GLU A 38 12.32 7.15 -6.79
C GLU A 38 12.00 5.66 -6.77
N VAL A 39 11.59 5.12 -7.92
CA VAL A 39 11.27 3.70 -8.07
C VAL A 39 12.09 3.11 -9.20
N THR A 40 12.74 2.00 -8.93
CA THR A 40 13.42 1.18 -9.92
C THR A 40 12.53 0.01 -10.29
N ARG A 41 12.11 -0.03 -11.55
CA ARG A 41 11.35 -1.15 -12.11
C ARG A 41 12.29 -2.32 -12.39
N ASN A 42 11.74 -3.54 -12.30
CA ASN A 42 12.49 -4.76 -12.61
C ASN A 42 13.83 -4.84 -11.89
N SER A 43 13.85 -4.59 -10.59
CA SER A 43 15.06 -4.60 -9.77
C SER A 43 15.83 -5.93 -9.82
N GLN A 44 15.20 -7.00 -10.31
CA GLN A 44 15.80 -8.33 -10.49
C GLN A 44 16.62 -8.46 -11.80
N ASP A 45 16.38 -7.57 -12.77
CA ASP A 45 17.11 -7.55 -14.05
C ASP A 45 17.90 -6.24 -14.20
N ALA A 46 19.19 -6.29 -13.94
CA ALA A 46 20.06 -5.13 -14.01
C ALA A 46 20.16 -4.50 -15.42
N ARG A 47 19.81 -5.24 -16.48
CA ARG A 47 19.83 -4.74 -17.86
C ARG A 47 18.58 -3.94 -18.22
N SER A 48 17.46 -4.27 -17.61
CA SER A 48 16.16 -3.61 -17.84
C SER A 48 15.76 -2.70 -16.69
N ALA A 49 16.52 -2.66 -15.61
CA ALA A 49 16.26 -1.80 -14.46
C ALA A 49 16.32 -0.33 -14.88
N SER A 50 15.24 0.38 -14.67
CA SER A 50 15.15 1.83 -14.89
C SER A 50 14.65 2.52 -13.64
N THR A 51 15.42 3.47 -13.13
CA THR A 51 14.99 4.32 -12.02
C THR A 51 14.16 5.47 -12.56
N THR A 52 13.01 5.69 -11.96
CA THR A 52 12.05 6.70 -12.39
C THR A 52 11.50 7.43 -11.17
N ASP A 53 11.40 8.77 -11.26
CA ASP A 53 10.66 9.56 -10.27
C ASP A 53 9.22 9.02 -10.19
N ALA A 54 8.70 8.89 -8.98
CA ALA A 54 7.36 8.35 -8.74
C ALA A 54 6.25 9.09 -9.51
N ARG A 55 6.50 10.37 -9.86
CA ARG A 55 5.56 11.18 -10.66
C ARG A 55 5.40 10.71 -12.10
N ASN A 56 6.38 9.99 -12.63
CA ASN A 56 6.42 9.49 -14.01
C ASN A 56 5.99 8.01 -14.13
N LEU A 57 5.48 7.42 -13.06
CA LEU A 57 4.93 6.07 -13.05
C LEU A 57 3.54 6.02 -13.69
N SER A 58 3.14 4.84 -14.18
CA SER A 58 1.75 4.60 -14.59
C SER A 58 0.79 4.77 -13.40
N GLY A 59 -0.50 5.00 -13.67
CA GLY A 59 -1.49 5.21 -12.61
C GLY A 59 -1.49 4.10 -11.55
N GLY A 60 -1.50 2.85 -11.96
CA GLY A 60 -1.48 1.69 -11.06
C GLY A 60 -0.17 1.57 -10.28
N GLU A 61 0.98 1.76 -10.95
CA GLU A 61 2.30 1.77 -10.30
C GLU A 61 2.39 2.89 -9.26
N ARG A 62 1.93 4.08 -9.62
CA ARG A 62 1.95 5.24 -8.74
C ARG A 62 1.09 5.00 -7.50
N SER A 63 -0.15 4.51 -7.67
CA SER A 63 -1.04 4.21 -6.55
C SER A 63 -0.46 3.14 -5.63
N TYR A 64 0.10 2.06 -6.19
CA TYR A 64 0.76 1.01 -5.42
C TYR A 64 2.00 1.51 -4.67
N THR A 65 2.80 2.37 -5.32
CA THR A 65 3.98 3.00 -4.71
C THR A 65 3.58 3.93 -3.56
N THR A 66 2.56 4.76 -3.77
CA THR A 66 2.03 5.66 -2.73
C THR A 66 1.51 4.85 -1.55
N LEU A 67 0.70 3.82 -1.79
CA LEU A 67 0.22 2.92 -0.74
C LEU A 67 1.38 2.28 0.03
N SER A 68 2.39 1.77 -0.68
CA SER A 68 3.57 1.14 -0.05
C SER A 68 4.31 2.11 0.87
N PHE A 69 4.41 3.38 0.48
CA PHE A 69 5.02 4.43 1.28
C PHE A 69 4.15 4.79 2.49
N GLU A 70 2.84 4.99 2.32
CA GLU A 70 1.91 5.27 3.42
C GLU A 70 1.96 4.17 4.48
N LEU A 71 1.96 2.91 4.05
CA LEU A 71 2.05 1.77 4.95
C LEU A 71 3.40 1.70 5.69
N ALA A 72 4.51 2.12 5.05
CA ALA A 72 5.80 2.23 5.72
C ALA A 72 5.79 3.34 6.79
N MET A 73 5.10 4.46 6.53
CA MET A 73 4.91 5.53 7.50
C MET A 73 4.01 5.14 8.68
N TRP A 74 3.11 4.20 8.49
CA TRP A 74 2.22 3.73 9.56
C TRP A 74 2.96 3.11 10.76
N GLU A 75 4.15 2.56 10.55
CA GLU A 75 4.98 2.01 11.64
C GLU A 75 5.36 3.08 12.68
N PHE A 76 5.44 4.36 12.26
CA PHE A 76 5.79 5.47 13.15
C PHE A 76 4.59 6.15 13.80
N CYS A 77 3.38 5.76 13.42
CA CYS A 77 2.16 6.32 13.97
C CYS A 77 1.65 5.48 15.16
N THR A 78 1.25 6.12 16.23
CA THR A 78 0.75 5.46 17.44
C THR A 78 -0.77 5.35 17.52
N THR A 79 -1.50 5.97 16.56
CA THR A 79 -2.96 5.97 16.55
C THR A 79 -3.55 4.56 16.44
N PRO A 80 -4.64 4.25 17.15
CA PRO A 80 -5.26 2.92 17.12
C PRO A 80 -6.06 2.64 15.85
N PHE A 81 -6.43 3.68 15.11
CA PHE A 81 -7.21 3.57 13.88
C PHE A 81 -6.35 3.81 12.65
N ARG A 82 -6.62 3.06 11.58
CA ARG A 82 -6.03 3.20 10.25
C ARG A 82 -7.14 3.18 9.23
N VAL A 83 -7.22 4.23 8.42
CA VAL A 83 -8.25 4.36 7.39
C VAL A 83 -7.59 4.61 6.06
N LEU A 84 -7.99 3.85 5.06
CA LEU A 84 -7.65 4.10 3.65
C LEU A 84 -8.95 4.26 2.87
N ASP A 85 -9.00 5.30 2.06
CA ASP A 85 -10.13 5.59 1.19
C ASP A 85 -9.66 5.55 -0.27
N GLU A 86 -10.43 4.85 -1.12
CA GLU A 86 -10.19 4.74 -2.57
C GLU A 86 -8.76 4.35 -2.96
N PHE A 87 -8.07 3.56 -2.12
CA PHE A 87 -6.65 3.21 -2.28
C PHE A 87 -6.33 2.45 -3.57
N ASP A 88 -7.33 1.82 -4.19
CA ASP A 88 -7.18 0.86 -5.30
C ASP A 88 -7.82 1.33 -6.63
N VAL A 89 -8.40 2.53 -6.70
CA VAL A 89 -9.19 3.01 -7.85
C VAL A 89 -8.40 2.98 -9.17
N TYR A 90 -7.12 3.33 -9.13
CA TYR A 90 -6.25 3.36 -10.32
C TYR A 90 -5.43 2.09 -10.52
N MET A 91 -5.66 1.07 -9.69
CA MET A 91 -4.93 -0.20 -9.76
C MET A 91 -5.65 -1.19 -10.69
N ASP A 92 -4.89 -1.86 -11.55
CA ASP A 92 -5.36 -3.05 -12.23
C ASP A 92 -5.52 -4.23 -11.24
N GLU A 93 -6.07 -5.34 -11.70
CA GLU A 93 -6.33 -6.52 -10.85
C GLU A 93 -5.05 -7.05 -10.18
N ASN A 94 -3.91 -7.03 -10.89
CA ASN A 94 -2.65 -7.55 -10.37
C ASN A 94 -2.07 -6.67 -9.25
N TYR A 95 -2.11 -5.34 -9.43
CA TYR A 95 -1.69 -4.40 -8.39
C TYR A 95 -2.63 -4.44 -7.19
N ARG A 96 -3.93 -4.50 -7.43
CA ARG A 96 -4.95 -4.58 -6.38
C ARG A 96 -4.79 -5.83 -5.54
N ARG A 97 -4.57 -7.00 -6.16
CA ARG A 97 -4.31 -8.25 -5.44
C ARG A 97 -3.12 -8.13 -4.49
N LYS A 98 -2.00 -7.58 -4.96
CA LYS A 98 -0.81 -7.38 -4.13
C LYS A 98 -1.02 -6.34 -3.04
N ALA A 99 -1.77 -5.27 -3.31
CA ALA A 99 -2.15 -4.28 -2.31
C ALA A 99 -2.96 -4.93 -1.18
N VAL A 100 -3.99 -5.73 -1.51
CA VAL A 100 -4.81 -6.44 -0.53
C VAL A 100 -3.98 -7.43 0.28
N GLU A 101 -3.08 -8.21 -0.35
CA GLU A 101 -2.18 -9.11 0.37
C GLU A 101 -1.35 -8.37 1.43
N ILE A 102 -0.75 -7.21 1.07
CA ILE A 102 0.05 -6.41 2.01
C ILE A 102 -0.82 -5.84 3.13
N LEU A 103 -2.01 -5.34 2.81
CA LEU A 103 -2.93 -4.79 3.82
C LEU A 103 -3.31 -5.86 4.84
N LEU A 104 -3.63 -7.08 4.40
CA LEU A 104 -3.98 -8.19 5.28
C LEU A 104 -2.81 -8.65 6.15
N GLU A 105 -1.59 -8.67 5.62
CA GLU A 105 -0.39 -8.95 6.41
C GLU A 105 -0.21 -7.93 7.54
N ILE A 106 -0.41 -6.64 7.26
CA ILE A 106 -0.32 -5.57 8.27
C ILE A 106 -1.44 -5.72 9.31
N CYS A 107 -2.68 -5.98 8.90
CA CYS A 107 -3.78 -6.22 9.82
C CYS A 107 -3.47 -7.37 10.78
N THR A 108 -2.89 -8.45 10.26
CA THR A 108 -2.51 -9.63 11.03
C THR A 108 -1.36 -9.34 12.01
N SER A 109 -0.39 -8.53 11.59
CA SER A 109 0.77 -8.19 12.43
C SER A 109 0.45 -7.19 13.55
N GLN A 110 -0.68 -6.47 13.45
CA GLN A 110 -1.08 -5.42 14.39
C GLN A 110 -2.51 -5.63 14.92
N PRO A 111 -2.80 -6.73 15.62
CA PRO A 111 -4.16 -7.11 16.04
C PRO A 111 -4.80 -6.14 17.05
N GLN A 112 -3.98 -5.27 17.67
CA GLN A 112 -4.44 -4.24 18.61
C GLN A 112 -4.97 -2.98 17.93
N ARG A 113 -4.92 -2.91 16.60
CA ARG A 113 -5.36 -1.75 15.83
C ARG A 113 -6.60 -2.08 15.00
N GLN A 114 -7.43 -1.08 14.76
CA GLN A 114 -8.56 -1.19 13.85
C GLN A 114 -8.20 -0.61 12.49
N PHE A 115 -8.47 -1.40 11.45
CA PHE A 115 -8.26 -1.02 10.05
C PHE A 115 -9.60 -0.89 9.35
N ILE A 116 -9.78 0.20 8.61
CA ILE A 116 -10.98 0.50 7.83
C ILE A 116 -10.52 0.80 6.40
N PHE A 117 -11.00 0.01 5.45
CA PHE A 117 -10.70 0.18 4.03
C PHE A 117 -11.98 0.48 3.27
N LEU A 118 -12.01 1.64 2.61
CA LEU A 118 -13.12 2.06 1.77
C LEU A 118 -12.70 1.91 0.31
N THR A 119 -13.51 1.23 -0.48
CA THR A 119 -13.24 1.03 -1.91
C THR A 119 -14.55 0.87 -2.67
N PRO A 120 -14.67 1.45 -3.88
CA PRO A 120 -15.81 1.22 -4.75
C PRO A 120 -15.75 -0.14 -5.46
N GLN A 121 -14.63 -0.88 -5.33
CA GLN A 121 -14.40 -2.15 -5.99
C GLN A 121 -14.94 -3.33 -5.18
N ASP A 122 -15.32 -4.41 -5.87
CA ASP A 122 -15.71 -5.65 -5.20
C ASP A 122 -14.46 -6.39 -4.68
N MET A 123 -14.37 -6.56 -3.37
CA MET A 123 -13.25 -7.21 -2.70
C MET A 123 -13.45 -8.72 -2.49
N HIS A 124 -14.66 -9.24 -2.71
CA HIS A 124 -14.95 -10.68 -2.51
C HIS A 124 -14.02 -11.63 -3.29
N PRO A 125 -13.70 -11.38 -4.58
CA PRO A 125 -12.81 -12.27 -5.32
C PRO A 125 -11.40 -12.38 -4.73
N PHE A 126 -10.92 -11.31 -4.09
CA PHE A 126 -9.59 -11.29 -3.49
C PHE A 126 -9.57 -11.96 -2.12
N LEU A 127 -10.62 -11.80 -1.33
CA LEU A 127 -10.71 -12.33 0.03
C LEU A 127 -11.09 -13.81 0.06
N SER A 128 -11.90 -14.29 -0.90
CA SER A 128 -12.34 -15.70 -0.98
C SER A 128 -11.21 -16.67 -1.32
N ASN A 129 -10.15 -16.17 -1.98
CA ASN A 129 -9.02 -17.00 -2.44
C ASN A 129 -7.79 -16.90 -1.52
N LEU A 130 -7.92 -16.29 -0.35
CA LEU A 130 -6.82 -16.21 0.59
C LEU A 130 -6.62 -17.55 1.29
N PRO A 131 -5.37 -18.04 1.41
CA PRO A 131 -5.08 -19.23 2.20
C PRO A 131 -5.52 -19.01 3.65
N SER A 132 -6.29 -19.94 4.19
CA SER A 132 -6.81 -19.87 5.58
C SER A 132 -5.71 -19.70 6.65
N ALA A 133 -4.48 -20.06 6.33
CA ALA A 133 -3.32 -19.88 7.19
C ALA A 133 -2.79 -18.42 7.23
N THR A 134 -3.18 -17.58 6.29
CA THR A 134 -2.61 -16.24 6.13
C THR A 134 -3.43 -15.17 6.85
N VAL A 135 -4.67 -15.46 7.24
CA VAL A 135 -5.56 -14.47 7.84
C VAL A 135 -6.24 -15.05 9.08
N PRO A 136 -5.69 -14.85 10.29
CA PRO A 136 -6.37 -15.23 11.54
C PRO A 136 -7.65 -14.44 11.79
N TYR A 137 -7.87 -13.35 11.05
CA TYR A 137 -9.06 -12.50 11.13
C TYR A 137 -9.71 -12.39 9.76
N THR A 138 -10.95 -12.86 9.64
CA THR A 138 -11.74 -12.64 8.42
C THR A 138 -12.22 -11.18 8.40
N PRO A 139 -11.86 -10.40 7.36
CA PRO A 139 -12.36 -9.03 7.25
C PRO A 139 -13.88 -9.00 7.15
N THR A 140 -14.52 -8.09 7.84
CA THR A 140 -15.96 -7.85 7.69
C THR A 140 -16.18 -6.92 6.50
N ILE A 141 -16.90 -7.41 5.48
CA ILE A 141 -17.28 -6.60 4.32
C ILE A 141 -18.67 -6.02 4.59
N THR A 142 -18.76 -4.70 4.58
CA THR A 142 -20.03 -3.97 4.69
C THR A 142 -20.26 -3.18 3.41
N LYS A 143 -21.34 -3.48 2.70
CA LYS A 143 -21.79 -2.66 1.56
C LYS A 143 -22.54 -1.45 2.11
N MET A 144 -22.04 -0.27 1.79
CA MET A 144 -22.76 0.97 2.09
C MET A 144 -23.97 1.08 1.16
N ALA A 145 -25.12 1.41 1.74
CA ALA A 145 -26.32 1.70 0.94
C ALA A 145 -26.14 3.01 0.18
N ASP A 146 -26.57 3.05 -1.09
CA ASP A 146 -26.65 4.31 -1.83
C ASP A 146 -27.65 5.24 -1.14
N PRO A 147 -27.22 6.40 -0.61
CA PRO A 147 -28.12 7.31 0.09
C PRO A 147 -29.10 8.03 -0.86
N ARG A 148 -28.91 7.91 -2.17
CA ARG A 148 -29.79 8.55 -3.16
C ARG A 148 -31.13 7.81 -3.21
N PRO A 149 -32.26 8.53 -3.21
CA PRO A 149 -33.57 7.91 -3.40
C PRO A 149 -33.58 7.27 -4.80
N LYS A 150 -34.02 6.01 -4.88
CA LYS A 150 -34.28 5.38 -6.17
C LYS A 150 -35.42 6.17 -6.82
N GLU A 151 -35.11 6.92 -7.87
CA GLU A 151 -36.11 7.51 -8.73
C GLU A 151 -37.03 6.38 -9.23
N LYS A 152 -38.33 6.56 -9.03
CA LYS A 152 -39.38 5.63 -9.47
C LYS A 152 -39.73 5.87 -10.93
#